data_6b03c09b601a29809ede930478a744f0
#
_entry.id   6b03c09b601a29809ede930478a744f0
#
_cell.length_a   1.000
_cell.length_b   1.000
_cell.length_c   1.000
_cell.angle_alpha   90.00
_cell.angle_beta   90.00
_cell.angle_gamma   90.00
#
_symmetry.space_group_name_H-M   'P 1'
#
loop_
_entity.id
_entity.type
_entity.pdbx_description
1 polymer ?
#
loop_
_entity_poly.entity_id
_entity_poly.type
_entity_poly.pdbx_seq_one_letter_code
_entity_poly.pdbx_strand_id
1 'polypeptide(L)'
;MTVEIVLLAMVALFVGLRLYAVLGRRTGHEQQPVVRPAEPPVSADVALATPETPADRNALVYEESAADGIRAIIAADSSFDVARFLEGAQAAYQMILEAFWKGDQQQLDQLVGEDVRNSFAAAIAEREAAGHRLDNRLVAIERAVIQNARLDGRVATIALRFDADIAAVTRDEKGEVVAGSLSDAVPTHDLWTFRRTLGSGDPNWLLVETDEA
;
A
#
# COMPACT_ATOMS: atom_id res chain seq x y z
N MET A 1 35.51 -11.93 16.00
CA MET A 1 35.58 -13.03 15.00
C MET A 1 34.40 -14.00 15.06
N THR A 2 34.03 -14.59 16.21
CA THR A 2 32.88 -15.54 16.29
C THR A 2 31.52 -14.89 16.04
N VAL A 3 31.30 -13.69 16.54
CA VAL A 3 30.03 -12.95 16.36
C VAL A 3 29.84 -12.52 14.89
N GLU A 4 30.89 -12.06 14.23
CA GLU A 4 30.86 -11.70 12.81
C GLU A 4 30.52 -12.89 11.89
N ILE A 5 31.09 -14.07 12.21
CA ILE A 5 30.81 -15.29 11.43
C ILE A 5 29.36 -15.73 11.60
N VAL A 6 28.81 -15.61 12.83
CA VAL A 6 27.40 -15.94 13.10
C VAL A 6 26.46 -14.97 12.39
N LEU A 7 26.78 -13.68 12.36
CA LEU A 7 25.98 -12.65 11.68
C LEU A 7 26.02 -12.84 10.16
N LEU A 8 27.20 -13.13 9.59
CA LEU A 8 27.32 -13.46 8.17
C LEU A 8 26.58 -14.75 7.80
N ALA A 9 26.61 -15.76 8.68
CA ALA A 9 25.86 -17.00 8.47
C ALA A 9 24.35 -16.79 8.51
N MET A 10 23.84 -15.92 9.40
CA MET A 10 22.41 -15.56 9.43
C MET A 10 21.98 -14.80 8.19
N VAL A 11 22.79 -13.81 7.74
CA VAL A 11 22.51 -13.08 6.50
C VAL A 11 22.53 -14.01 5.30
N ALA A 12 23.51 -14.91 5.20
CA ALA A 12 23.59 -15.89 4.13
C ALA A 12 22.42 -16.87 4.13
N LEU A 13 21.97 -17.31 5.33
CA LEU A 13 20.78 -18.16 5.48
C LEU A 13 19.51 -17.43 5.04
N PHE A 14 19.34 -16.17 5.45
CA PHE A 14 18.20 -15.35 5.09
C PHE A 14 18.12 -15.09 3.59
N VAL A 15 19.25 -14.71 2.97
CA VAL A 15 19.35 -14.52 1.52
C VAL A 15 19.12 -15.84 0.78
N GLY A 16 19.62 -16.95 1.28
CA GLY A 16 19.41 -18.28 0.71
C GLY A 16 17.95 -18.73 0.78
N LEU A 17 17.26 -18.49 1.88
CA LEU A 17 15.83 -18.77 2.03
C LEU A 17 14.98 -17.91 1.11
N ARG A 18 15.33 -16.63 0.95
CA ARG A 18 14.63 -15.71 0.05
C ARG A 18 14.82 -16.10 -1.41
N LEU A 19 16.04 -16.47 -1.82
CA LEU A 19 16.31 -16.99 -3.17
C LEU A 19 15.56 -18.31 -3.43
N TYR A 20 15.47 -19.20 -2.43
CA TYR A 20 14.71 -20.45 -2.55
C TYR A 20 13.20 -20.19 -2.72
N ALA A 21 12.65 -19.22 -2.00
CA ALA A 21 11.24 -18.82 -2.11
C ALA A 21 10.92 -18.19 -3.49
N VAL A 22 11.87 -17.44 -4.06
CA VAL A 22 11.71 -16.81 -5.39
C VAL A 22 11.88 -17.82 -6.52
N LEU A 23 12.85 -18.75 -6.43
CA LEU A 23 13.05 -19.79 -7.45
C LEU A 23 11.98 -20.90 -7.39
N GLY A 24 11.28 -21.07 -6.24
CA GLY A 24 10.23 -22.08 -6.06
C GLY A 24 8.88 -21.73 -6.67
N ARG A 25 8.67 -20.48 -7.08
CA ARG A 25 7.44 -20.06 -7.77
C ARG A 25 7.62 -20.20 -9.28
N ARG A 26 7.46 -21.40 -9.80
CA ARG A 26 7.19 -21.61 -11.23
C ARG A 26 5.82 -21.01 -11.54
N THR A 27 5.79 -19.79 -12.07
CA THR A 27 4.63 -19.24 -12.77
C THR A 27 4.55 -19.93 -14.14
N GLY A 28 3.97 -21.12 -14.17
CA GLY A 28 3.61 -21.80 -15.41
C GLY A 28 2.34 -21.14 -15.97
N HIS A 29 2.44 -20.09 -16.74
CA HIS A 29 1.42 -19.71 -17.70
C HIS A 29 1.75 -20.43 -19.01
N GLU A 30 1.31 -21.68 -19.11
CA GLU A 30 1.14 -22.31 -20.40
C GLU A 30 -0.12 -21.70 -21.04
N GLN A 31 0.09 -20.88 -22.06
CA GLN A 31 -0.97 -20.47 -22.97
C GLN A 31 -1.47 -21.72 -23.70
N GLN A 32 -2.65 -22.21 -23.34
CA GLN A 32 -3.36 -23.18 -24.16
C GLN A 32 -3.75 -22.51 -25.48
N PRO A 33 -3.46 -23.12 -26.64
CA PRO A 33 -3.88 -22.60 -27.91
C PRO A 33 -5.42 -22.66 -28.00
N VAL A 34 -6.04 -21.50 -28.12
CA VAL A 34 -7.50 -21.38 -28.33
C VAL A 34 -7.82 -21.94 -29.71
N VAL A 35 -8.41 -23.12 -29.75
CA VAL A 35 -9.08 -23.65 -30.96
C VAL A 35 -10.32 -22.81 -31.19
N ARG A 36 -10.32 -21.99 -32.26
CA ARG A 36 -11.52 -21.28 -32.70
C ARG A 36 -12.54 -22.27 -33.26
N PRO A 37 -13.73 -22.37 -32.68
CA PRO A 37 -14.87 -22.97 -33.39
C PRO A 37 -15.39 -21.96 -34.43
N ALA A 38 -15.80 -22.48 -35.59
CA ALA A 38 -16.38 -21.71 -36.69
C ALA A 38 -17.68 -21.00 -36.27
N GLU A 39 -17.82 -19.75 -36.69
CA GLU A 39 -18.98 -18.90 -36.47
C GLU A 39 -20.25 -19.47 -37.15
N PRO A 40 -21.40 -19.50 -36.44
CA PRO A 40 -22.71 -19.48 -37.08
C PRO A 40 -23.16 -18.03 -37.29
N PRO A 41 -24.10 -17.78 -38.26
CA PRO A 41 -24.39 -16.45 -38.79
C PRO A 41 -25.12 -15.54 -37.78
N VAL A 42 -24.80 -14.27 -37.89
CA VAL A 42 -25.26 -13.13 -37.12
C VAL A 42 -26.80 -13.00 -37.16
N SER A 43 -27.43 -13.10 -36.00
CA SER A 43 -28.73 -12.44 -35.79
C SER A 43 -28.45 -11.20 -34.96
N ALA A 44 -28.72 -10.03 -35.54
CA ALA A 44 -28.63 -8.75 -34.89
C ALA A 44 -29.76 -8.63 -33.85
N ASP A 45 -29.47 -9.01 -32.62
CA ASP A 45 -30.26 -8.59 -31.47
C ASP A 45 -29.48 -7.47 -30.77
N VAL A 46 -30.03 -6.28 -30.84
CA VAL A 46 -29.55 -5.11 -30.11
C VAL A 46 -29.78 -5.39 -28.63
N ALA A 47 -28.77 -6.00 -27.98
CA ALA A 47 -28.75 -6.08 -26.53
C ALA A 47 -28.62 -4.66 -25.98
N LEU A 48 -29.75 -4.12 -25.50
CA LEU A 48 -29.74 -2.96 -24.61
C LEU A 48 -28.69 -3.21 -23.52
N ALA A 49 -27.67 -2.35 -23.49
CA ALA A 49 -26.70 -2.33 -22.40
C ALA A 49 -27.47 -2.26 -21.07
N THR A 50 -27.42 -3.33 -20.31
CA THR A 50 -27.95 -3.35 -18.95
C THR A 50 -27.16 -2.28 -18.19
N PRO A 51 -27.82 -1.28 -17.57
CA PRO A 51 -27.08 -0.30 -16.78
C PRO A 51 -26.37 -1.06 -15.65
N GLU A 52 -25.04 -0.93 -15.60
CA GLU A 52 -24.23 -1.46 -14.51
C GLU A 52 -24.84 -0.99 -13.19
N THR A 53 -25.27 -1.93 -12.38
CA THR A 53 -25.84 -1.66 -11.07
C THR A 53 -24.76 -0.97 -10.20
N PRO A 54 -25.10 0.05 -9.40
CA PRO A 54 -24.13 0.71 -8.52
C PRO A 54 -23.32 -0.22 -7.61
N ALA A 55 -23.82 -1.44 -7.38
CA ALA A 55 -23.14 -2.49 -6.63
C ALA A 55 -21.83 -2.99 -7.29
N ASP A 56 -21.75 -3.03 -8.63
CA ASP A 56 -20.57 -3.54 -9.34
C ASP A 56 -19.39 -2.55 -9.31
N ARG A 57 -19.65 -1.24 -9.23
CA ARG A 57 -18.57 -0.24 -9.08
C ARG A 57 -17.98 -0.25 -7.68
N ASN A 58 -18.74 -0.60 -6.66
CA ASN A 58 -18.27 -0.70 -5.28
C ASN A 58 -17.50 -2.00 -5.01
N ALA A 59 -17.74 -3.08 -5.75
CA ALA A 59 -17.05 -4.35 -5.60
C ALA A 59 -15.54 -4.28 -5.95
N LEU A 60 -15.11 -3.25 -6.70
CA LEU A 60 -13.70 -3.00 -7.04
C LEU A 60 -12.96 -2.13 -6.02
N VAL A 61 -13.67 -1.52 -5.08
CA VAL A 61 -13.16 -0.48 -4.18
C VAL A 61 -12.90 -0.99 -2.76
N TYR A 62 -13.65 -2.03 -2.33
CA TYR A 62 -13.45 -2.69 -1.04
C TYR A 62 -13.82 -4.17 -1.11
N GLU A 63 -13.18 -4.96 -0.24
CA GLU A 63 -13.47 -6.38 -0.09
C GLU A 63 -14.79 -6.60 0.68
N GLU A 64 -15.39 -7.78 0.51
CA GLU A 64 -16.64 -8.15 1.19
C GLU A 64 -16.52 -8.07 2.72
N SER A 65 -15.35 -8.41 3.25
CA SER A 65 -14.99 -8.29 4.68
C SER A 65 -15.13 -6.88 5.25
N ALA A 66 -14.96 -5.84 4.43
CA ALA A 66 -15.07 -4.44 4.83
C ALA A 66 -16.51 -3.89 4.77
N ALA A 67 -17.44 -4.58 4.08
CA ALA A 67 -18.76 -4.06 3.76
C ALA A 67 -19.59 -3.63 4.99
N ASP A 68 -19.57 -4.44 6.05
CA ASP A 68 -20.32 -4.15 7.27
C ASP A 68 -19.77 -2.93 8.01
N GLY A 69 -18.43 -2.84 8.10
CA GLY A 69 -17.75 -1.70 8.70
C GLY A 69 -17.99 -0.40 7.93
N ILE A 70 -17.93 -0.44 6.60
CA ILE A 70 -18.23 0.71 5.74
C ILE A 70 -19.67 1.19 5.94
N ARG A 71 -20.64 0.27 5.99
CA ARG A 71 -22.05 0.61 6.28
C ARG A 71 -22.22 1.25 7.64
N ALA A 72 -21.54 0.73 8.67
CA ALA A 72 -21.58 1.29 10.02
C ALA A 72 -21.00 2.72 10.06
N ILE A 73 -19.89 2.97 9.35
CA ILE A 73 -19.27 4.30 9.26
C ILE A 73 -20.21 5.28 8.55
N ILE A 74 -20.80 4.90 7.40
CA ILE A 74 -21.76 5.75 6.66
C ILE A 74 -22.99 6.06 7.51
N ALA A 75 -23.50 5.09 8.30
CA ALA A 75 -24.63 5.30 9.16
C ALA A 75 -24.33 6.28 10.32
N ALA A 76 -23.09 6.31 10.80
CA ALA A 76 -22.62 7.19 11.87
C ALA A 76 -22.17 8.57 11.37
N ASP A 77 -21.71 8.66 10.12
CA ASP A 77 -21.27 9.90 9.47
C ASP A 77 -21.76 9.90 8.01
N SER A 78 -22.91 10.53 7.78
CA SER A 78 -23.53 10.64 6.45
C SER A 78 -22.69 11.45 5.44
N SER A 79 -21.66 12.16 5.89
CA SER A 79 -20.72 12.89 5.03
C SER A 79 -19.56 12.01 4.54
N PHE A 80 -19.41 10.80 5.09
CA PHE A 80 -18.38 9.86 4.67
C PHE A 80 -18.69 9.32 3.27
N ASP A 81 -17.76 9.52 2.35
CA ASP A 81 -17.80 9.01 0.98
C ASP A 81 -16.59 8.12 0.72
N VAL A 82 -16.82 6.89 0.30
CA VAL A 82 -15.79 5.87 0.10
C VAL A 82 -14.81 6.25 -0.99
N ALA A 83 -15.30 6.82 -2.11
CA ALA A 83 -14.44 7.21 -3.21
C ALA A 83 -13.52 8.37 -2.83
N ARG A 84 -14.08 9.38 -2.17
CA ARG A 84 -13.30 10.51 -1.63
C ARG A 84 -12.28 10.06 -0.58
N PHE A 85 -12.67 9.11 0.28
CA PHE A 85 -11.74 8.54 1.25
C PHE A 85 -10.56 7.85 0.56
N LEU A 86 -10.79 7.06 -0.48
CA LEU A 86 -9.74 6.39 -1.24
C LEU A 86 -8.80 7.36 -1.95
N GLU A 87 -9.35 8.40 -2.58
CA GLU A 87 -8.55 9.48 -3.18
C GLU A 87 -7.65 10.15 -2.13
N GLY A 88 -8.23 10.47 -0.96
CA GLY A 88 -7.49 11.05 0.16
C GLY A 88 -6.43 10.11 0.73
N ALA A 89 -6.72 8.81 0.83
CA ALA A 89 -5.79 7.80 1.32
C ALA A 89 -4.61 7.59 0.37
N GLN A 90 -4.84 7.60 -0.96
CA GLN A 90 -3.76 7.55 -1.96
C GLN A 90 -2.87 8.78 -1.91
N ALA A 91 -3.47 9.97 -1.76
CA ALA A 91 -2.71 11.20 -1.58
C ALA A 91 -1.90 11.17 -0.27
N ALA A 92 -2.48 10.69 0.84
CA ALA A 92 -1.78 10.52 2.11
C ALA A 92 -0.64 9.51 2.00
N TYR A 93 -0.83 8.39 1.31
CA TYR A 93 0.21 7.39 1.05
C TYR A 93 1.43 8.03 0.37
N GLN A 94 1.23 8.78 -0.71
CA GLN A 94 2.31 9.50 -1.38
C GLN A 94 3.00 10.51 -0.45
N MET A 95 2.21 11.36 0.23
CA MET A 95 2.76 12.40 1.11
C MET A 95 3.57 11.81 2.28
N ILE A 96 3.09 10.73 2.89
CA ILE A 96 3.76 10.07 4.00
C ILE A 96 5.07 9.43 3.55
N LEU A 97 5.07 8.71 2.42
CA LEU A 97 6.29 8.13 1.85
C LEU A 97 7.33 9.21 1.53
N GLU A 98 6.92 10.29 0.86
CA GLU A 98 7.83 11.39 0.53
C GLU A 98 8.39 12.08 1.79
N ALA A 99 7.55 12.34 2.80
CA ALA A 99 7.97 12.94 4.06
C ALA A 99 8.95 12.02 4.81
N PHE A 100 8.67 10.72 4.87
CA PHE A 100 9.54 9.73 5.48
C PHE A 100 10.91 9.64 4.78
N TRP A 101 10.92 9.61 3.45
CA TRP A 101 12.18 9.56 2.68
C TRP A 101 13.02 10.82 2.87
N LYS A 102 12.38 12.00 2.93
CA LYS A 102 13.04 13.27 3.16
C LYS A 102 13.44 13.52 4.62
N GLY A 103 12.88 12.75 5.58
CA GLY A 103 13.05 12.99 7.00
C GLY A 103 12.22 14.18 7.51
N ASP A 104 11.15 14.56 6.81
CA ASP A 104 10.27 15.68 7.18
C ASP A 104 9.30 15.27 8.30
N GLN A 105 9.82 15.36 9.54
CA GLN A 105 9.04 15.01 10.73
C GLN A 105 7.83 15.94 10.93
N GLN A 106 7.94 17.23 10.54
CA GLN A 106 6.85 18.18 10.69
C GLN A 106 5.64 17.80 9.81
N GLN A 107 5.89 17.34 8.59
CA GLN A 107 4.83 16.85 7.72
C GLN A 107 4.25 15.54 8.24
N LEU A 108 5.08 14.62 8.73
CA LEU A 108 4.64 13.35 9.32
C LEU A 108 3.74 13.57 10.53
N ASP A 109 4.02 14.54 11.40
CA ASP A 109 3.21 14.85 12.59
C ASP A 109 1.73 15.14 12.27
N GLN A 110 1.43 15.61 11.06
CA GLN A 110 0.08 15.92 10.62
C GLN A 110 -0.66 14.74 9.98
N LEU A 111 0.08 13.71 9.57
CA LEU A 111 -0.43 12.61 8.76
C LEU A 111 -0.50 11.28 9.51
N VAL A 112 0.30 11.13 10.57
CA VAL A 112 0.43 9.84 11.26
C VAL A 112 0.11 9.94 12.75
N GLY A 113 -0.37 8.83 13.33
CA GLY A 113 -0.58 8.70 14.75
C GLY A 113 0.74 8.57 15.53
N GLU A 114 0.65 8.65 16.85
CA GLU A 114 1.82 8.73 17.74
C GLU A 114 2.76 7.54 17.60
N ASP A 115 2.24 6.31 17.53
CA ASP A 115 3.05 5.10 17.45
C ASP A 115 3.83 5.02 16.13
N VAL A 116 3.17 5.31 15.00
CA VAL A 116 3.81 5.36 13.67
C VAL A 116 4.84 6.48 13.61
N ARG A 117 4.51 7.66 14.16
CA ARG A 117 5.43 8.79 14.23
C ARG A 117 6.71 8.43 14.98
N ASN A 118 6.60 7.80 16.15
CA ASN A 118 7.75 7.39 16.95
C ASN A 118 8.61 6.36 16.20
N SER A 119 7.99 5.39 15.54
CA SER A 119 8.68 4.38 14.73
C SER A 119 9.41 5.02 13.54
N PHE A 120 8.74 5.94 12.83
CA PHE A 120 9.35 6.65 11.70
C PHE A 120 10.48 7.58 12.14
N ALA A 121 10.31 8.30 13.25
CA ALA A 121 11.37 9.15 13.79
C ALA A 121 12.62 8.34 14.17
N ALA A 122 12.45 7.16 14.78
CA ALA A 122 13.55 6.28 15.10
C ALA A 122 14.27 5.77 13.84
N ALA A 123 13.51 5.34 12.81
CA ALA A 123 14.08 4.86 11.54
C ALA A 123 14.80 5.99 10.76
N ILE A 124 14.27 7.22 10.78
CA ILE A 124 14.93 8.39 10.20
C ILE A 124 16.24 8.69 10.92
N ALA A 125 16.23 8.72 12.26
CA ALA A 125 17.42 9.00 13.05
C ALA A 125 18.52 7.95 12.85
N GLU A 126 18.16 6.66 12.80
CA GLU A 126 19.11 5.56 12.52
C GLU A 126 19.74 5.70 11.14
N ARG A 127 18.94 6.00 10.11
CA ARG A 127 19.41 6.21 8.75
C ARG A 127 20.36 7.41 8.66
N GLU A 128 20.01 8.53 9.29
CA GLU A 128 20.85 9.73 9.35
C GLU A 128 22.15 9.50 10.09
N ALA A 129 22.12 8.76 11.20
CA ALA A 129 23.33 8.38 11.95
C ALA A 129 24.26 7.47 11.12
N ALA A 130 23.72 6.68 10.19
CA ALA A 130 24.49 5.90 9.22
C ALA A 130 25.01 6.74 8.03
N GLY A 131 24.70 8.04 7.97
CA GLY A 131 25.05 8.91 6.84
C GLY A 131 24.32 8.60 5.55
N HIS A 132 23.18 7.92 5.62
CA HIS A 132 22.42 7.51 4.46
C HIS A 132 21.28 8.48 4.13
N ARG A 133 21.06 8.69 2.85
CA ARG A 133 19.93 9.46 2.31
C ARG A 133 19.14 8.60 1.34
N LEU A 134 17.82 8.69 1.43
CA LEU A 134 16.92 8.03 0.49
C LEU A 134 16.58 9.00 -0.66
N ASP A 135 16.82 8.54 -1.88
CA ASP A 135 16.44 9.22 -3.12
C ASP A 135 15.41 8.31 -3.82
N ASN A 136 14.27 8.17 -3.16
CA ASN A 136 13.21 7.25 -3.59
C ASN A 136 12.11 8.03 -4.33
N ARG A 137 11.38 7.30 -5.17
CA ARG A 137 10.26 7.85 -5.92
C ARG A 137 9.11 6.83 -6.00
N LEU A 138 7.92 7.25 -5.66
CA LEU A 138 6.70 6.55 -6.00
C LEU A 138 6.46 6.70 -7.51
N VAL A 139 6.48 5.59 -8.24
CA VAL A 139 6.29 5.57 -9.70
C VAL A 139 4.80 5.53 -10.01
N ALA A 140 4.07 4.61 -9.39
CA ALA A 140 2.64 4.47 -9.53
C ALA A 140 2.02 3.81 -8.29
N ILE A 141 0.75 4.09 -8.04
CA ILE A 141 -0.13 3.28 -7.20
C ILE A 141 -1.00 2.48 -8.17
N GLU A 142 -0.70 1.20 -8.33
CA GLU A 142 -1.41 0.32 -9.25
C GLU A 142 -2.80 -0.01 -8.74
N ARG A 143 -2.93 -0.13 -7.41
CA ARG A 143 -4.18 -0.50 -6.76
C ARG A 143 -4.24 0.01 -5.33
N ALA A 144 -5.43 0.46 -4.91
CA ALA A 144 -5.76 0.75 -3.52
C ALA A 144 -7.14 0.14 -3.22
N VAL A 145 -7.20 -0.77 -2.25
CA VAL A 145 -8.43 -1.51 -1.90
C VAL A 145 -8.61 -1.54 -0.40
N ILE A 146 -9.82 -1.22 0.06
CA ILE A 146 -10.17 -1.37 1.48
C ILE A 146 -10.33 -2.87 1.77
N GLN A 147 -9.47 -3.41 2.62
CA GLN A 147 -9.53 -4.80 3.06
C GLN A 147 -10.40 -4.99 4.30
N ASN A 148 -10.40 -4.00 5.19
CA ASN A 148 -11.18 -4.05 6.41
C ASN A 148 -11.68 -2.66 6.79
N ALA A 149 -12.85 -2.61 7.42
CA ALA A 149 -13.38 -1.39 8.01
C ALA A 149 -14.11 -1.71 9.32
N ARG A 150 -13.97 -0.86 10.33
CA ARG A 150 -14.57 -1.05 11.64
C ARG A 150 -14.96 0.28 12.25
N LEU A 151 -16.08 0.28 12.96
CA LEU A 151 -16.50 1.37 13.82
C LEU A 151 -16.61 0.86 15.25
N ASP A 152 -15.84 1.46 16.16
CA ASP A 152 -15.89 1.17 17.60
C ASP A 152 -16.28 2.46 18.34
N GLY A 153 -17.52 2.51 18.81
CA GLY A 153 -18.10 3.74 19.33
C GLY A 153 -18.09 4.86 18.30
N ARG A 154 -17.18 5.80 18.43
CA ARG A 154 -16.98 6.92 17.49
C ARG A 154 -15.66 6.82 16.72
N VAL A 155 -14.90 5.79 16.97
CA VAL A 155 -13.58 5.59 16.28
C VAL A 155 -13.79 4.72 15.07
N ALA A 156 -13.64 5.31 13.89
CA ALA A 156 -13.62 4.62 12.63
C ALA A 156 -12.18 4.23 12.27
N THR A 157 -11.99 2.98 11.87
CA THR A 157 -10.71 2.42 11.44
C THR A 157 -10.91 1.73 10.10
N ILE A 158 -10.04 2.04 9.13
CA ILE A 158 -10.09 1.47 7.79
C ILE A 158 -8.69 1.01 7.40
N ALA A 159 -8.55 -0.27 7.07
CA ALA A 159 -7.31 -0.85 6.55
C ALA A 159 -7.37 -0.93 5.02
N LEU A 160 -6.35 -0.37 4.36
CA LEU A 160 -6.18 -0.38 2.91
C LEU A 160 -4.93 -1.16 2.53
N ARG A 161 -5.07 -1.97 1.50
CA ARG A 161 -3.93 -2.51 0.77
C ARG A 161 -3.60 -1.59 -0.39
N PHE A 162 -2.33 -1.21 -0.46
CA PHE A 162 -1.74 -0.53 -1.60
C PHE A 162 -0.82 -1.49 -2.34
N ASP A 163 -1.03 -1.63 -3.64
CA ASP A 163 -0.07 -2.24 -4.56
C ASP A 163 0.55 -1.08 -5.34
N ALA A 164 1.85 -0.86 -5.17
CA ALA A 164 2.55 0.31 -5.72
C ALA A 164 3.93 -0.05 -6.25
N ASP A 165 4.41 0.73 -7.21
CA ASP A 165 5.75 0.64 -7.75
C ASP A 165 6.62 1.76 -7.20
N ILE A 166 7.72 1.40 -6.55
CA ILE A 166 8.67 2.32 -5.94
C ILE A 166 10.06 2.12 -6.53
N ALA A 167 10.64 3.18 -7.10
CA ALA A 167 12.05 3.23 -7.40
C ALA A 167 12.81 3.73 -6.18
N ALA A 168 13.72 2.91 -5.64
CA ALA A 168 14.40 3.19 -4.38
C ALA A 168 15.92 3.23 -4.55
N VAL A 169 16.55 4.31 -4.07
CA VAL A 169 18.00 4.47 -4.03
C VAL A 169 18.44 5.00 -2.69
N THR A 170 19.44 4.35 -2.12
CA THR A 170 20.13 4.83 -0.93
C THR A 170 21.48 5.39 -1.34
N ARG A 171 21.80 6.60 -0.87
CA ARG A 171 23.08 7.27 -1.09
C ARG A 171 23.80 7.47 0.24
N ASP A 172 25.14 7.46 0.17
CA ASP A 172 25.99 7.84 1.29
C ASP A 172 26.12 9.39 1.40
N GLU A 173 26.93 9.83 2.38
CA GLU A 173 27.22 11.27 2.62
C GLU A 173 27.89 11.95 1.42
N LYS A 174 28.60 11.19 0.56
CA LYS A 174 29.23 11.71 -0.65
C LYS A 174 28.30 11.76 -1.85
N GLY A 175 27.07 11.23 -1.70
CA GLY A 175 26.09 11.12 -2.76
C GLY A 175 26.26 9.90 -3.66
N GLU A 176 27.19 9.00 -3.33
CA GLU A 176 27.39 7.76 -4.05
C GLU A 176 26.25 6.77 -3.75
N VAL A 177 25.82 6.03 -4.77
CA VAL A 177 24.78 5.01 -4.61
C VAL A 177 25.35 3.82 -3.88
N VAL A 178 24.81 3.52 -2.69
CA VAL A 178 25.19 2.35 -1.88
C VAL A 178 24.20 1.21 -1.99
N ALA A 179 22.94 1.47 -2.40
CA ALA A 179 21.92 0.46 -2.65
C ALA A 179 20.83 0.97 -3.59
N GLY A 180 20.18 0.04 -4.31
CA GLY A 180 19.02 0.31 -5.14
C GLY A 180 19.32 0.88 -6.53
N SER A 181 18.25 1.26 -7.26
CA SER A 181 18.28 1.82 -8.61
C SER A 181 17.05 2.69 -8.85
N LEU A 182 17.22 3.84 -9.53
CA LEU A 182 16.09 4.67 -9.96
C LEU A 182 15.48 4.22 -11.30
N SER A 183 16.18 3.34 -12.02
CA SER A 183 15.69 2.79 -13.30
C SER A 183 14.80 1.58 -13.12
N ASP A 184 14.88 0.90 -11.95
CA ASP A 184 14.14 -0.31 -11.67
C ASP A 184 13.15 -0.02 -10.53
N ALA A 185 11.87 0.10 -10.88
CA ALA A 185 10.81 0.15 -9.88
C ALA A 185 10.54 -1.27 -9.33
N VAL A 186 10.36 -1.38 -8.04
CA VAL A 186 10.06 -2.62 -7.34
C VAL A 186 8.61 -2.57 -6.88
N PRO A 187 7.77 -3.58 -7.20
CA PRO A 187 6.42 -3.66 -6.67
C PRO A 187 6.47 -3.85 -5.16
N THR A 188 5.65 -3.06 -4.45
CA THR A 188 5.43 -3.15 -3.00
C THR A 188 3.97 -3.44 -2.71
N HIS A 189 3.73 -4.13 -1.62
CA HIS A 189 2.41 -4.48 -1.13
C HIS A 189 2.31 -4.07 0.33
N ASP A 190 1.67 -2.94 0.57
CA ASP A 190 1.57 -2.33 1.88
C ASP A 190 0.15 -2.42 2.43
N LEU A 191 0.00 -2.77 3.69
CA LEU A 191 -1.26 -2.72 4.41
C LEU A 191 -1.22 -1.57 5.42
N TRP A 192 -1.99 -0.51 5.16
CA TRP A 192 -2.02 0.70 5.97
C TRP A 192 -3.37 0.88 6.64
N THR A 193 -3.37 1.13 7.94
CA THR A 193 -4.57 1.35 8.74
C THR A 193 -4.73 2.82 9.08
N PHE A 194 -5.82 3.43 8.61
CA PHE A 194 -6.20 4.80 8.93
C PHE A 194 -7.28 4.85 9.99
N ARG A 195 -7.22 5.85 10.87
CA ARG A 195 -8.17 6.06 11.97
C ARG A 195 -8.66 7.49 12.02
N ARG A 196 -9.96 7.66 12.31
CA ARG A 196 -10.59 8.96 12.57
C ARG A 196 -11.63 8.83 13.69
N THR A 197 -11.74 9.86 14.54
CA THR A 197 -12.83 9.96 15.52
C THR A 197 -13.97 10.75 14.89
N LEU A 198 -15.11 10.09 14.67
CA LEU A 198 -16.29 10.70 14.06
C LEU A 198 -16.91 11.76 14.98
N GLY A 199 -17.34 12.87 14.37
CA GLY A 199 -17.91 14.01 15.09
C GLY A 199 -16.93 14.76 15.99
N SER A 200 -15.61 14.54 15.86
CA SER A 200 -14.58 15.48 16.29
C SER A 200 -14.54 16.66 15.31
N GLY A 201 -14.04 17.80 15.76
CA GLY A 201 -13.83 18.94 14.86
C GLY A 201 -12.74 18.70 13.79
N ASP A 202 -12.00 17.60 13.89
CA ASP A 202 -10.94 17.23 12.96
C ASP A 202 -11.47 16.25 11.90
N PRO A 203 -11.48 16.62 10.62
CA PRO A 203 -11.90 15.75 9.53
C PRO A 203 -10.83 14.76 9.07
N ASN A 204 -9.60 14.88 9.56
CA ASN A 204 -8.46 14.15 9.04
C ASN A 204 -8.44 12.69 9.49
N TRP A 205 -8.00 11.83 8.59
CA TRP A 205 -7.63 10.45 8.87
C TRP A 205 -6.14 10.37 9.12
N LEU A 206 -5.73 9.75 10.22
CA LEU A 206 -4.33 9.54 10.56
C LEU A 206 -3.93 8.09 10.30
N LEU A 207 -2.76 7.89 9.72
CA LEU A 207 -2.14 6.57 9.63
C LEU A 207 -1.72 6.10 11.02
N VAL A 208 -2.24 4.97 11.48
CA VAL A 208 -2.00 4.45 12.83
C VAL A 208 -1.27 3.11 12.85
N GLU A 209 -1.16 2.44 11.71
CA GLU A 209 -0.48 1.16 11.57
C GLU A 209 -0.01 0.96 10.14
N THR A 210 1.17 0.37 9.97
CA THR A 210 1.73 -0.04 8.69
C THR A 210 2.21 -1.48 8.81
N ASP A 211 1.90 -2.31 7.81
CA ASP A 211 2.32 -3.70 7.69
C ASP A 211 2.61 -4.04 6.22
N GLU A 212 3.25 -5.17 5.97
CA GLU A 212 3.40 -5.75 4.63
C GLU A 212 2.18 -6.66 4.34
N ALA A 213 1.62 -6.59 3.12
CA ALA A 213 0.43 -7.35 2.72
C ALA A 213 0.78 -8.67 2.03
#